data_e2b4353966e531398bd45fbc11c8caed
#
_entry.id   e2b4353966e531398bd45fbc11c8caed
#
_cell.length_a   1.000
_cell.length_b   1.000
_cell.length_c   1.000
_cell.angle_alpha   90.00
_cell.angle_beta   90.00
_cell.angle_gamma   90.00
#
_symmetry.space_group_name_H-M   'P 1'
#
loop_
_entity.id
_entity.type
_entity.pdbx_description
1 polymer ?
#
loop_
_entity_poly.entity_id
_entity_poly.type
_entity_poly.pdbx_seq_one_letter_code
_entity_poly.pdbx_strand_id
1 'polypeptide(L)'
;GSLPIRIHTSMFQGFGYMSPVFYPETLLYPFAFLIRLGLSPIGCYRLLLLSVNLATAGVSYYAFSRLCRSRNIGLVTAVFYTLSTYRLINLYTRAAIGEVLASVFLPLLLLGMYQLFYGDSKRWFAACLAFTGLFHSHMISTILALGFSVLFGLFSIRRLKEGRRLLHLIVAGSVTVLLNLWYMIPLLYMLRLPVAFLGDSRNLAGYSLYAIQLFDTALNNPAGVAEGRGSIAGEMPYSIGLLLLAGSLLFVM
;
A
#
# COMPACT_ATOMS: atom_id res chain seq x y z
N GLY A 1 -2.84 -13.76 -25.57
CA GLY A 1 -2.13 -13.95 -24.32
C GLY A 1 -3.11 -14.41 -23.23
N SER A 2 -2.67 -15.30 -22.35
CA SER A 2 -3.46 -15.77 -21.21
C SER A 2 -3.50 -14.71 -20.10
N LEU A 3 -4.65 -14.53 -19.48
CA LEU A 3 -4.79 -13.78 -18.23
C LEU A 3 -4.73 -14.78 -17.07
N PRO A 4 -4.09 -14.41 -15.95
CA PRO A 4 -3.29 -13.20 -15.71
C PRO A 4 -1.95 -13.22 -16.44
N ILE A 5 -1.49 -12.06 -16.88
CA ILE A 5 -0.16 -11.91 -17.51
C ILE A 5 0.90 -12.25 -16.47
N ARG A 6 1.85 -13.12 -16.86
CA ARG A 6 2.98 -13.52 -16.01
C ARG A 6 4.31 -13.03 -16.57
N ILE A 7 4.40 -12.91 -17.87
CA ILE A 7 5.60 -12.52 -18.59
C ILE A 7 5.19 -11.56 -19.70
N HIS A 8 5.84 -10.42 -19.79
CA HIS A 8 5.78 -9.51 -20.93
C HIS A 8 6.74 -9.98 -22.01
N THR A 9 6.27 -10.85 -22.90
CA THR A 9 7.10 -11.56 -23.89
C THR A 9 7.79 -10.66 -24.92
N SER A 10 7.26 -9.47 -25.16
CA SER A 10 7.82 -8.49 -26.11
C SER A 10 8.94 -7.61 -25.52
N MET A 11 9.17 -7.68 -24.20
CA MET A 11 10.22 -6.88 -23.56
C MET A 11 11.60 -7.54 -23.69
N PHE A 12 12.66 -6.74 -23.57
CA PHE A 12 14.06 -7.17 -23.62
C PHE A 12 14.37 -7.99 -24.90
N GLN A 13 14.03 -7.44 -26.06
CA GLN A 13 14.30 -8.05 -27.38
C GLN A 13 13.69 -9.46 -27.54
N GLY A 14 12.59 -9.74 -26.86
CA GLY A 14 11.90 -11.03 -26.91
C GLY A 14 12.30 -12.05 -25.84
N PHE A 15 13.30 -11.75 -24.99
CA PHE A 15 13.61 -12.61 -23.84
C PHE A 15 12.52 -12.63 -22.78
N GLY A 16 11.68 -11.60 -22.77
CA GLY A 16 10.58 -11.48 -21.82
C GLY A 16 10.99 -10.84 -20.49
N TYR A 17 9.99 -10.33 -19.78
CA TYR A 17 10.16 -9.72 -18.47
C TYR A 17 9.05 -10.16 -17.51
N MET A 18 9.43 -10.67 -16.34
CA MET A 18 8.53 -11.30 -15.38
C MET A 18 8.06 -10.33 -14.29
N SER A 19 8.04 -9.01 -14.58
CA SER A 19 7.57 -8.01 -13.60
C SER A 19 6.19 -8.32 -13.01
N PRO A 20 5.19 -8.85 -13.75
CA PRO A 20 3.87 -9.10 -13.18
C PRO A 20 3.83 -10.15 -12.08
N VAL A 21 4.89 -10.96 -11.94
CA VAL A 21 5.00 -11.93 -10.85
C VAL A 21 5.46 -11.26 -9.55
N PHE A 22 6.36 -10.27 -9.65
CA PHE A 22 6.91 -9.55 -8.49
C PHE A 22 6.18 -8.25 -8.18
N TYR A 23 5.60 -7.63 -9.20
CA TYR A 23 4.86 -6.38 -9.12
C TYR A 23 3.43 -6.59 -9.67
N PRO A 24 2.42 -6.72 -8.81
CA PRO A 24 1.08 -7.08 -9.24
C PRO A 24 0.44 -6.01 -10.12
N GLU A 25 -0.13 -6.43 -11.24
CA GLU A 25 -0.79 -5.56 -12.23
C GLU A 25 -2.32 -5.73 -12.22
N THR A 26 -2.85 -6.54 -11.32
CA THR A 26 -4.27 -6.93 -11.33
C THR A 26 -5.22 -5.74 -11.28
N LEU A 27 -4.91 -4.74 -10.46
CA LEU A 27 -5.73 -3.54 -10.32
C LEU A 27 -5.65 -2.61 -11.54
N LEU A 28 -4.71 -2.85 -12.46
CA LEU A 28 -4.58 -2.09 -13.70
C LEU A 28 -5.40 -2.69 -14.85
N TYR A 29 -5.81 -3.96 -14.77
CA TYR A 29 -6.55 -4.63 -15.85
C TYR A 29 -7.85 -3.92 -16.26
N PRO A 30 -8.67 -3.34 -15.36
CA PRO A 30 -9.86 -2.59 -15.80
C PRO A 30 -9.50 -1.43 -16.74
N PHE A 31 -8.40 -0.73 -16.47
CA PHE A 31 -7.93 0.39 -17.29
C PHE A 31 -7.31 -0.09 -18.61
N ALA A 32 -6.58 -1.21 -18.59
CA ALA A 32 -6.08 -1.85 -19.80
C ALA A 32 -7.24 -2.32 -20.71
N PHE A 33 -8.36 -2.78 -20.14
CA PHE A 33 -9.55 -3.12 -20.88
C PHE A 33 -10.20 -1.89 -21.54
N LEU A 34 -10.24 -0.74 -20.85
CA LEU A 34 -10.75 0.50 -21.43
C LEU A 34 -9.93 0.96 -22.65
N ILE A 35 -8.61 0.72 -22.67
CA ILE A 35 -7.78 0.97 -23.86
C ILE A 35 -8.24 0.09 -25.03
N ARG A 36 -8.60 -1.16 -24.78
CA ARG A 36 -9.15 -2.06 -25.81
C ARG A 36 -10.51 -1.60 -26.34
N LEU A 37 -11.28 -0.84 -25.55
CA LEU A 37 -12.54 -0.23 -25.95
C LEU A 37 -12.35 1.12 -26.68
N GLY A 38 -11.12 1.53 -26.94
CA GLY A 38 -10.81 2.73 -27.74
C GLY A 38 -10.47 3.98 -26.92
N LEU A 39 -10.38 3.90 -25.59
CA LEU A 39 -9.88 5.03 -24.80
C LEU A 39 -8.37 5.20 -25.02
N SER A 40 -7.91 6.45 -25.05
CA SER A 40 -6.49 6.72 -25.16
C SER A 40 -5.73 6.28 -23.88
N PRO A 41 -4.48 5.79 -24.01
CA PRO A 41 -3.66 5.41 -22.85
C PRO A 41 -3.54 6.54 -21.81
N ILE A 42 -3.39 7.78 -22.26
CA ILE A 42 -3.32 8.96 -21.39
C ILE A 42 -4.66 9.18 -20.66
N GLY A 43 -5.78 8.99 -21.34
CA GLY A 43 -7.12 9.06 -20.75
C GLY A 43 -7.32 8.00 -19.68
N CYS A 44 -6.91 6.77 -19.95
CA CYS A 44 -6.96 5.67 -18.99
C CYS A 44 -6.07 5.91 -17.76
N TYR A 45 -4.88 6.47 -17.96
CA TYR A 45 -4.01 6.85 -16.85
C TYR A 45 -4.63 7.95 -15.97
N ARG A 46 -5.19 9.01 -16.58
CA ARG A 46 -5.93 10.05 -15.83
C ARG A 46 -7.11 9.48 -15.06
N LEU A 47 -7.85 8.55 -15.66
CA LEU A 47 -8.96 7.86 -15.01
C LEU A 47 -8.49 6.98 -13.84
N LEU A 48 -7.35 6.30 -14.00
CA LEU A 48 -6.71 5.56 -12.90
C LEU A 48 -6.39 6.49 -11.72
N LEU A 49 -5.71 7.61 -11.98
CA LEU A 49 -5.36 8.59 -10.94
C LEU A 49 -6.60 9.13 -10.22
N LEU A 50 -7.65 9.48 -10.96
CA LEU A 50 -8.92 9.94 -10.41
C LEU A 50 -9.56 8.84 -9.53
N SER A 51 -9.64 7.61 -10.06
CA SER A 51 -10.25 6.47 -9.37
C SER A 51 -9.52 6.16 -8.06
N VAL A 52 -8.19 6.17 -8.07
CA VAL A 52 -7.38 5.92 -6.87
C VAL A 52 -7.56 7.02 -5.82
N ASN A 53 -7.65 8.30 -6.25
CA ASN A 53 -7.90 9.40 -5.32
C ASN A 53 -9.29 9.29 -4.68
N LEU A 54 -10.33 9.03 -5.48
CA LEU A 54 -11.69 8.85 -4.98
C LEU A 54 -11.81 7.61 -4.07
N ALA A 55 -11.17 6.49 -4.46
CA ALA A 55 -11.14 5.28 -3.64
C ALA A 55 -10.42 5.52 -2.31
N THR A 56 -9.26 6.20 -2.33
CA THR A 56 -8.54 6.54 -1.08
C THR A 56 -9.40 7.42 -0.18
N ALA A 57 -10.01 8.47 -0.71
CA ALA A 57 -10.88 9.36 0.07
C ALA A 57 -12.09 8.61 0.65
N GLY A 58 -12.78 7.79 -0.16
CA GLY A 58 -13.95 7.05 0.27
C GLY A 58 -13.64 5.97 1.30
N VAL A 59 -12.61 5.15 1.05
CA VAL A 59 -12.20 4.06 1.96
C VAL A 59 -11.66 4.62 3.26
N SER A 60 -10.84 5.67 3.22
CA SER A 60 -10.31 6.31 4.44
C SER A 60 -11.42 6.97 5.24
N TYR A 61 -12.35 7.68 4.60
CA TYR A 61 -13.52 8.23 5.28
C TYR A 61 -14.35 7.13 5.97
N TYR A 62 -14.66 6.05 5.25
CA TYR A 62 -15.39 4.92 5.83
C TYR A 62 -14.65 4.33 7.03
N ALA A 63 -13.36 4.03 6.88
CA ALA A 63 -12.56 3.41 7.92
C ALA A 63 -12.44 4.32 9.17
N PHE A 64 -12.03 5.57 8.98
CA PHE A 64 -11.82 6.48 10.10
C PHE A 64 -13.12 6.91 10.79
N SER A 65 -14.23 7.06 10.05
CA SER A 65 -15.53 7.31 10.66
C SER A 65 -15.98 6.19 11.59
N ARG A 66 -15.65 4.93 11.24
CA ARG A 66 -15.95 3.76 12.08
C ARG A 66 -15.00 3.64 13.26
N LEU A 67 -13.71 3.90 13.06
CA LEU A 67 -12.71 3.87 14.12
C LEU A 67 -12.96 4.95 15.18
N CYS A 68 -13.17 6.18 14.75
CA CYS A 68 -13.38 7.33 15.63
C CYS A 68 -14.82 7.45 16.13
N ARG A 69 -15.75 6.63 15.63
CA ARG A 69 -17.20 6.71 15.93
C ARG A 69 -17.80 8.10 15.69
N SER A 70 -17.22 8.87 14.79
CA SER A 70 -17.62 10.24 14.46
C SER A 70 -17.42 10.48 12.96
N ARG A 71 -18.46 10.96 12.29
CA ARG A 71 -18.40 11.29 10.86
C ARG A 71 -17.49 12.49 10.59
N ASN A 72 -17.54 13.50 11.45
CA ASN A 72 -16.74 14.73 11.28
C ASN A 72 -15.24 14.44 11.49
N ILE A 73 -14.87 13.71 12.55
CA ILE A 73 -13.49 13.31 12.79
C ILE A 73 -13.02 12.40 11.66
N GLY A 74 -13.86 11.46 11.24
CA GLY A 74 -13.56 10.59 10.11
C GLY A 74 -13.30 11.34 8.81
N LEU A 75 -14.09 12.39 8.52
CA LEU A 75 -13.92 13.25 7.35
C LEU A 75 -12.58 14.00 7.41
N VAL A 76 -12.31 14.66 8.52
CA VAL A 76 -11.07 15.44 8.71
C VAL A 76 -9.85 14.53 8.58
N THR A 77 -9.87 13.36 9.23
CA THR A 77 -8.76 12.38 9.15
C THR A 77 -8.59 11.85 7.74
N ALA A 78 -9.69 11.58 7.02
CA ALA A 78 -9.62 11.12 5.63
C ALA A 78 -9.04 12.17 4.69
N VAL A 79 -9.37 13.44 4.89
CA VAL A 79 -8.78 14.55 4.12
C VAL A 79 -7.28 14.62 4.36
N PHE A 80 -6.82 14.62 5.61
CA PHE A 80 -5.39 14.64 5.93
C PHE A 80 -4.66 13.42 5.40
N TYR A 81 -5.24 12.24 5.50
CA TYR A 81 -4.67 11.02 4.94
C TYR A 81 -4.54 11.08 3.42
N THR A 82 -5.61 11.48 2.73
CA THR A 82 -5.65 11.54 1.26
C THR A 82 -4.71 12.60 0.71
N LEU A 83 -4.57 13.72 1.40
CA LEU A 83 -3.71 14.85 1.03
C LEU A 83 -2.34 14.80 1.71
N SER A 84 -1.96 13.68 2.33
CA SER A 84 -0.64 13.56 2.96
C SER A 84 0.48 13.75 1.94
N THR A 85 1.52 14.49 2.33
CA THR A 85 2.65 14.88 1.47
C THR A 85 3.29 13.67 0.80
N TYR A 86 3.60 12.63 1.56
CA TYR A 86 4.21 11.41 1.02
C TYR A 86 3.36 10.75 -0.07
N ARG A 87 2.03 10.67 0.16
CA ARG A 87 1.12 10.11 -0.84
C ARG A 87 1.05 10.94 -2.11
N LEU A 88 0.98 12.26 -1.99
CA LEU A 88 0.94 13.16 -3.15
C LEU A 88 2.24 13.11 -3.97
N ILE A 89 3.39 13.01 -3.30
CA ILE A 89 4.68 12.82 -3.97
C ILE A 89 4.71 11.50 -4.73
N ASN A 90 4.27 10.41 -4.10
CA ASN A 90 4.19 9.11 -4.79
C ASN A 90 3.25 9.14 -5.98
N LEU A 91 2.14 9.89 -5.90
CA LEU A 91 1.14 9.98 -6.95
C LEU A 91 1.62 10.83 -8.14
N TYR A 92 2.15 12.03 -7.88
CA TYR A 92 2.40 13.04 -8.93
C TYR A 92 3.86 13.15 -9.34
N THR A 93 4.80 12.87 -8.45
CA THR A 93 6.23 13.04 -8.69
C THR A 93 6.93 11.72 -9.02
N ARG A 94 6.80 10.73 -8.14
CA ARG A 94 7.43 9.42 -8.34
C ARG A 94 6.67 8.53 -9.32
N ALA A 95 5.38 8.77 -9.50
CA ALA A 95 4.47 7.87 -10.20
C ALA A 95 4.55 6.41 -9.66
N ALA A 96 4.72 6.25 -8.34
CA ALA A 96 4.84 4.96 -7.67
C ALA A 96 3.45 4.31 -7.52
N ILE A 97 2.87 3.90 -8.65
CA ILE A 97 1.46 3.48 -8.77
C ILE A 97 1.11 2.39 -7.75
N GLY A 98 2.00 1.42 -7.52
CA GLY A 98 1.74 0.34 -6.55
C GLY A 98 1.60 0.83 -5.12
N GLU A 99 2.48 1.74 -4.67
CA GLU A 99 2.41 2.33 -3.33
C GLU A 99 1.13 3.18 -3.17
N VAL A 100 0.77 3.92 -4.23
CA VAL A 100 -0.45 4.74 -4.25
C VAL A 100 -1.70 3.86 -4.20
N LEU A 101 -1.74 2.75 -4.93
CA LEU A 101 -2.81 1.76 -4.85
C LEU A 101 -2.88 1.11 -3.47
N ALA A 102 -1.74 0.76 -2.87
CA ALA A 102 -1.67 0.20 -1.52
C ALA A 102 -2.25 1.15 -0.48
N SER A 103 -2.05 2.47 -0.64
CA SER A 103 -2.58 3.48 0.26
C SER A 103 -4.12 3.46 0.39
N VAL A 104 -4.84 2.95 -0.60
CA VAL A 104 -6.30 2.77 -0.54
C VAL A 104 -6.68 1.77 0.55
N PHE A 105 -5.90 0.72 0.72
CA PHE A 105 -6.24 -0.42 1.57
C PHE A 105 -5.73 -0.32 3.01
N LEU A 106 -4.73 0.53 3.28
CA LEU A 106 -4.16 0.68 4.62
C LEU A 106 -5.17 1.15 5.68
N PRO A 107 -6.04 2.15 5.44
CA PRO A 107 -7.08 2.51 6.40
C PRO A 107 -8.09 1.38 6.65
N LEU A 108 -8.42 0.61 5.61
CA LEU A 108 -9.31 -0.53 5.73
C LEU A 108 -8.66 -1.66 6.54
N LEU A 109 -7.33 -1.88 6.39
CA LEU A 109 -6.59 -2.82 7.21
C LEU A 109 -6.61 -2.42 8.68
N LEU A 110 -6.37 -1.14 8.98
CA LEU A 110 -6.43 -0.64 10.36
C LEU A 110 -7.81 -0.89 10.98
N LEU A 111 -8.89 -0.61 10.24
CA LEU A 111 -10.26 -0.90 10.67
C LEU A 111 -10.46 -2.41 10.87
N GLY A 112 -10.00 -3.24 9.93
CA GLY A 112 -10.12 -4.69 9.99
C GLY A 112 -9.41 -5.29 11.21
N MET A 113 -8.18 -4.83 11.50
CA MET A 113 -7.43 -5.22 12.69
C MET A 113 -8.14 -4.77 13.97
N TYR A 114 -8.63 -3.53 14.02
CA TYR A 114 -9.43 -3.06 15.15
C TYR A 114 -10.67 -3.93 15.37
N GLN A 115 -11.41 -4.29 14.32
CA GLN A 115 -12.60 -5.13 14.43
C GLN A 115 -12.27 -6.54 14.95
N LEU A 116 -11.18 -7.15 14.49
CA LEU A 116 -10.76 -8.47 14.93
C LEU A 116 -10.41 -8.50 16.43
N PHE A 117 -9.69 -7.49 16.93
CA PHE A 117 -9.15 -7.52 18.29
C PHE A 117 -10.00 -6.75 19.31
N TYR A 118 -10.64 -5.64 18.93
CA TYR A 118 -11.31 -4.73 19.87
C TYR A 118 -12.79 -4.49 19.54
N GLY A 119 -13.17 -4.58 18.26
CA GLY A 119 -14.53 -4.35 17.80
C GLY A 119 -15.35 -5.62 17.65
N ASP A 120 -16.20 -5.66 16.63
CA ASP A 120 -16.99 -6.83 16.24
C ASP A 120 -16.17 -7.75 15.32
N SER A 121 -15.60 -8.81 15.87
CA SER A 121 -14.75 -9.77 15.14
C SER A 121 -15.46 -10.49 14.00
N LYS A 122 -16.81 -10.51 13.95
CA LYS A 122 -17.57 -11.03 12.81
C LYS A 122 -17.31 -10.24 11.52
N ARG A 123 -16.77 -9.02 11.63
CA ARG A 123 -16.38 -8.16 10.50
C ARG A 123 -14.94 -8.43 10.02
N TRP A 124 -14.45 -9.64 10.23
CA TRP A 124 -13.13 -10.11 9.81
C TRP A 124 -12.84 -9.90 8.31
N PHE A 125 -13.90 -9.88 7.48
CA PHE A 125 -13.80 -9.66 6.03
C PHE A 125 -13.14 -8.32 5.66
N ALA A 126 -13.18 -7.30 6.52
CA ALA A 126 -12.51 -6.03 6.27
C ALA A 126 -10.98 -6.20 6.23
N ALA A 127 -10.40 -7.01 7.12
CA ALA A 127 -8.98 -7.34 7.10
C ALA A 127 -8.62 -8.20 5.87
N CYS A 128 -9.46 -9.17 5.54
CA CYS A 128 -9.29 -10.03 4.37
C CYS A 128 -9.28 -9.20 3.06
N LEU A 129 -10.26 -8.31 2.89
CA LEU A 129 -10.35 -7.44 1.71
C LEU A 129 -9.15 -6.50 1.62
N ALA A 130 -8.73 -5.93 2.76
CA ALA A 130 -7.58 -5.04 2.82
C ALA A 130 -6.29 -5.76 2.42
N PHE A 131 -6.01 -6.94 2.97
CA PHE A 131 -4.83 -7.71 2.59
C PHE A 131 -4.88 -8.17 1.13
N THR A 132 -6.03 -8.60 0.62
CA THR A 132 -6.18 -8.96 -0.79
C THR A 132 -5.89 -7.76 -1.68
N GLY A 133 -6.40 -6.58 -1.35
CA GLY A 133 -6.08 -5.35 -2.08
C GLY A 133 -4.60 -4.99 -2.02
N LEU A 134 -3.94 -5.15 -0.88
CA LEU A 134 -2.51 -4.92 -0.71
C LEU A 134 -1.68 -5.90 -1.54
N PHE A 135 -2.01 -7.19 -1.54
CA PHE A 135 -1.35 -8.21 -2.38
C PHE A 135 -1.40 -7.86 -3.86
N HIS A 136 -2.49 -7.23 -4.32
CA HIS A 136 -2.68 -6.85 -5.72
C HIS A 136 -2.27 -5.42 -6.04
N SER A 137 -1.68 -4.70 -5.09
CA SER A 137 -1.18 -3.34 -5.30
C SER A 137 0.35 -3.25 -5.19
N HIS A 138 0.94 -3.61 -4.04
CA HIS A 138 2.38 -3.44 -3.82
C HIS A 138 2.92 -4.44 -2.79
N MET A 139 3.83 -5.31 -3.23
CA MET A 139 4.33 -6.41 -2.41
C MET A 139 5.08 -5.94 -1.17
N ILE A 140 5.92 -4.92 -1.27
CA ILE A 140 6.69 -4.40 -0.12
C ILE A 140 5.73 -3.81 0.93
N SER A 141 4.73 -3.03 0.50
CA SER A 141 3.69 -2.52 1.42
C SER A 141 2.90 -3.64 2.08
N THR A 142 2.66 -4.74 1.37
CA THR A 142 1.99 -5.93 1.92
C THR A 142 2.83 -6.58 3.02
N ILE A 143 4.13 -6.75 2.80
CA ILE A 143 5.05 -7.32 3.79
C ILE A 143 5.12 -6.44 5.04
N LEU A 144 5.24 -5.12 4.87
CA LEU A 144 5.25 -4.16 5.97
C LEU A 144 3.92 -4.17 6.74
N ALA A 145 2.79 -4.21 6.03
CA ALA A 145 1.46 -4.29 6.62
C ALA A 145 1.26 -5.61 7.40
N LEU A 146 1.79 -6.72 6.89
CA LEU A 146 1.78 -8.01 7.58
C LEU A 146 2.62 -7.94 8.87
N GLY A 147 3.84 -7.40 8.79
CA GLY A 147 4.70 -7.20 9.97
C GLY A 147 4.02 -6.33 11.04
N PHE A 148 3.42 -5.21 10.64
CA PHE A 148 2.63 -4.36 11.54
C PHE A 148 1.45 -5.11 12.15
N SER A 149 0.73 -5.91 11.35
CA SER A 149 -0.43 -6.68 11.83
C SER A 149 -0.02 -7.78 12.82
N VAL A 150 1.14 -8.41 12.61
CA VAL A 150 1.71 -9.38 13.55
C VAL A 150 2.07 -8.69 14.87
N LEU A 151 2.77 -7.55 14.82
CA LEU A 151 3.11 -6.79 16.02
C LEU A 151 1.86 -6.34 16.77
N PHE A 152 0.87 -5.79 16.07
CA PHE A 152 -0.42 -5.41 16.66
C PHE A 152 -1.11 -6.60 17.33
N GLY A 153 -1.09 -7.78 16.67
CA GLY A 153 -1.63 -9.02 17.19
C GLY A 153 -0.90 -9.50 18.46
N LEU A 154 0.43 -9.42 18.48
CA LEU A 154 1.24 -9.76 19.65
C LEU A 154 0.93 -8.87 20.86
N PHE A 155 0.85 -7.56 20.68
CA PHE A 155 0.44 -6.63 21.74
C PHE A 155 -1.00 -6.86 22.20
N SER A 156 -1.86 -7.35 21.32
CA SER A 156 -3.28 -7.60 21.59
C SER A 156 -3.63 -9.06 21.83
N ILE A 157 -2.63 -9.94 22.04
CA ILE A 157 -2.79 -11.39 22.05
C ILE A 157 -3.81 -11.88 23.11
N ARG A 158 -3.89 -11.17 24.23
CA ARG A 158 -4.84 -11.50 25.32
C ARG A 158 -6.30 -11.40 24.84
N ARG A 159 -6.59 -10.52 23.88
CA ARG A 159 -7.92 -10.32 23.29
C ARG A 159 -8.39 -11.51 22.45
N LEU A 160 -7.47 -12.31 21.91
CA LEU A 160 -7.82 -13.50 21.13
C LEU A 160 -8.56 -14.58 21.95
N LYS A 161 -8.42 -14.55 23.28
CA LYS A 161 -9.13 -15.46 24.19
C LYS A 161 -10.60 -15.07 24.36
N GLU A 162 -11.01 -13.86 23.95
CA GLU A 162 -12.37 -13.37 24.10
C GLU A 162 -13.27 -13.89 22.97
N GLY A 163 -14.32 -14.61 23.30
CA GLY A 163 -15.32 -15.10 22.36
C GLY A 163 -14.71 -15.94 21.22
N ARG A 164 -15.07 -15.64 19.98
CA ARG A 164 -14.62 -16.36 18.78
C ARG A 164 -13.55 -15.60 17.98
N ARG A 165 -12.82 -14.65 18.60
CA ARG A 165 -11.85 -13.79 17.91
C ARG A 165 -10.74 -14.57 17.24
N LEU A 166 -10.19 -15.59 17.93
CA LEU A 166 -9.17 -16.47 17.35
C LEU A 166 -9.70 -17.21 16.11
N LEU A 167 -10.92 -17.73 16.16
CA LEU A 167 -11.54 -18.38 15.02
C LEU A 167 -11.70 -17.39 13.84
N HIS A 168 -12.20 -16.18 14.10
CA HIS A 168 -12.36 -15.17 13.07
C HIS A 168 -11.02 -14.69 12.47
N LEU A 169 -9.96 -14.64 13.27
CA LEU A 169 -8.60 -14.35 12.79
C LEU A 169 -8.09 -15.47 11.87
N ILE A 170 -8.27 -16.74 12.27
CA ILE A 170 -7.90 -17.90 11.44
C ILE A 170 -8.71 -17.89 10.13
N VAL A 171 -10.01 -17.66 10.19
CA VAL A 171 -10.86 -17.57 8.99
C VAL A 171 -10.39 -16.44 8.09
N ALA A 172 -10.15 -15.23 8.64
CA ALA A 172 -9.65 -14.10 7.86
C ALA A 172 -8.34 -14.43 7.16
N GLY A 173 -7.38 -15.01 7.86
CA GLY A 173 -6.10 -15.43 7.30
C GLY A 173 -6.25 -16.50 6.22
N SER A 174 -7.02 -17.55 6.49
CA SER A 174 -7.25 -18.65 5.55
C SER A 174 -7.94 -18.17 4.27
N VAL A 175 -8.98 -17.36 4.39
CA VAL A 175 -9.69 -16.80 3.23
C VAL A 175 -8.77 -15.86 2.45
N THR A 176 -7.98 -15.03 3.14
CA THR A 176 -6.98 -14.17 2.46
C THR A 176 -5.99 -15.00 1.65
N VAL A 177 -5.43 -16.06 2.24
CA VAL A 177 -4.50 -16.96 1.53
C VAL A 177 -5.19 -17.60 0.33
N LEU A 178 -6.38 -18.19 0.52
CA LEU A 178 -7.11 -18.86 -0.56
C LEU A 178 -7.42 -17.93 -1.74
N LEU A 179 -7.86 -16.71 -1.47
CA LEU A 179 -8.15 -15.73 -2.52
C LEU A 179 -6.90 -15.29 -3.29
N ASN A 180 -5.73 -15.38 -2.68
CA ASN A 180 -4.48 -14.91 -3.28
C ASN A 180 -3.55 -16.06 -3.74
N LEU A 181 -3.92 -17.33 -3.61
CA LEU A 181 -3.12 -18.48 -4.01
C LEU A 181 -2.65 -18.42 -5.47
N TRP A 182 -3.53 -17.99 -6.36
CA TRP A 182 -3.24 -17.87 -7.78
C TRP A 182 -2.10 -16.90 -8.10
N TYR A 183 -1.86 -15.93 -7.22
CA TYR A 183 -0.74 -14.99 -7.29
C TYR A 183 0.46 -15.48 -6.46
N MET A 184 0.20 -15.99 -5.25
CA MET A 184 1.25 -16.41 -4.31
C MET A 184 2.04 -17.62 -4.82
N ILE A 185 1.37 -18.61 -5.45
CA ILE A 185 2.04 -19.83 -5.93
C ILE A 185 3.12 -19.50 -6.97
N PRO A 186 2.84 -18.77 -8.06
CA PRO A 186 3.89 -18.38 -9.01
C PRO A 186 4.99 -17.53 -8.38
N LEU A 187 4.64 -16.61 -7.48
CA LEU A 187 5.63 -15.79 -6.77
C LEU A 187 6.59 -16.67 -5.95
N LEU A 188 6.06 -17.57 -5.12
CA LEU A 188 6.87 -18.48 -4.29
C LEU A 188 7.73 -19.42 -5.14
N TYR A 189 7.22 -19.87 -6.27
CA TYR A 189 8.01 -20.67 -7.22
C TYR A 189 9.18 -19.87 -7.78
N MET A 190 8.94 -18.64 -8.22
CA MET A 190 9.98 -17.78 -8.80
C MET A 190 11.03 -17.33 -7.77
N LEU A 191 10.67 -17.15 -6.51
CA LEU A 191 11.61 -16.84 -5.44
C LEU A 191 12.61 -17.97 -5.15
N ARG A 192 12.35 -19.22 -5.61
CA ARG A 192 13.28 -20.34 -5.51
C ARG A 192 14.35 -20.34 -6.61
N LEU A 193 14.12 -19.59 -7.67
CA LEU A 193 15.09 -19.48 -8.77
C LEU A 193 16.18 -18.46 -8.38
N PRO A 194 17.41 -18.62 -8.90
CA PRO A 194 18.48 -17.66 -8.67
C PRO A 194 18.13 -16.34 -9.38
N VAL A 195 17.53 -15.41 -8.64
CA VAL A 195 17.21 -14.10 -9.15
C VAL A 195 18.35 -13.14 -8.79
N ALA A 196 19.10 -12.72 -9.78
CA ALA A 196 20.35 -11.97 -9.61
C ALA A 196 20.21 -10.74 -8.71
N PHE A 197 19.10 -10.00 -8.81
CA PHE A 197 18.89 -8.79 -8.01
C PHE A 197 18.62 -9.05 -6.51
N LEU A 198 18.24 -10.27 -6.11
CA LEU A 198 18.04 -10.63 -4.70
C LEU A 198 19.36 -10.90 -3.97
N GLY A 199 20.41 -11.21 -4.72
CA GLY A 199 21.76 -11.46 -4.19
C GLY A 199 22.65 -10.21 -4.15
N ASP A 200 22.19 -9.09 -4.68
CA ASP A 200 22.95 -7.86 -4.72
C ASP A 200 22.95 -7.16 -3.33
N SER A 201 24.11 -7.17 -2.68
CA SER A 201 24.30 -6.47 -1.40
C SER A 201 24.36 -4.96 -1.63
N ARG A 202 23.21 -4.33 -1.67
CA ARG A 202 23.15 -2.86 -1.74
C ARG A 202 23.64 -2.24 -0.45
N ASN A 203 24.38 -1.16 -0.57
CA ASN A 203 24.78 -0.36 0.59
C ASN A 203 23.52 0.24 1.25
N LEU A 204 23.01 -0.40 2.30
CA LEU A 204 21.83 0.04 3.03
C LEU A 204 21.98 1.46 3.58
N ALA A 205 23.21 1.86 3.96
CA ALA A 205 23.48 3.21 4.46
C ALA A 205 23.23 4.29 3.39
N GLY A 206 23.53 4.00 2.11
CA GLY A 206 23.26 4.92 1.00
C GLY A 206 21.79 5.05 0.61
N TYR A 207 20.91 4.20 1.17
CA TYR A 207 19.46 4.23 0.94
C TYR A 207 18.67 4.50 2.22
N SER A 208 19.36 4.79 3.33
CA SER A 208 18.73 5.10 4.62
C SER A 208 18.24 6.54 4.67
N LEU A 209 17.11 6.75 5.34
CA LEU A 209 16.57 8.07 5.61
C LEU A 209 17.30 8.69 6.80
N TYR A 210 17.60 9.97 6.70
CA TYR A 210 17.97 10.77 7.87
C TYR A 210 16.73 11.19 8.65
N ALA A 211 16.77 11.14 9.96
CA ALA A 211 15.62 11.48 10.81
C ALA A 211 15.05 12.87 10.51
N ILE A 212 15.90 13.82 10.13
CA ILE A 212 15.48 15.18 9.76
C ILE A 212 14.59 15.22 8.53
N GLN A 213 14.72 14.28 7.60
CA GLN A 213 13.89 14.23 6.38
C GLN A 213 12.41 13.94 6.69
N LEU A 214 12.10 13.35 7.85
CA LEU A 214 10.72 13.15 8.31
C LEU A 214 10.03 14.48 8.66
N PHE A 215 10.80 15.50 9.01
CA PHE A 215 10.34 16.82 9.44
C PHE A 215 10.55 17.90 8.37
N ASP A 216 11.17 17.54 7.22
CA ASP A 216 11.42 18.48 6.15
C ASP A 216 10.11 18.92 5.49
N THR A 217 10.09 20.17 5.02
CA THR A 217 8.93 20.68 4.29
C THR A 217 9.11 20.40 2.80
N ALA A 218 8.08 19.79 2.18
CA ALA A 218 8.07 19.49 0.75
C ALA A 218 8.33 20.71 -0.17
N LEU A 219 8.27 21.92 0.37
CA LEU A 219 8.48 23.17 -0.33
C LEU A 219 9.96 23.45 -0.64
N ASN A 220 10.89 22.86 0.10
CA ASN A 220 12.32 23.14 -0.04
C ASN A 220 13.07 22.14 -0.92
N ASN A 221 12.39 21.12 -1.43
CA ASN A 221 13.04 20.09 -2.23
C ASN A 221 12.33 19.97 -3.59
N PRO A 222 12.84 20.65 -4.63
CA PRO A 222 12.30 20.50 -5.98
C PRO A 222 12.50 19.06 -6.43
N ALA A 223 11.40 18.38 -6.67
CA ALA A 223 11.38 17.03 -7.16
C ALA A 223 12.30 16.85 -8.36
N GLY A 224 13.25 15.96 -8.27
CA GLY A 224 13.94 15.42 -9.44
C GLY A 224 15.39 15.79 -9.65
N VAL A 225 16.07 16.48 -8.74
CA VAL A 225 17.52 16.68 -8.87
C VAL A 225 18.23 15.82 -7.83
N ALA A 226 18.52 14.59 -8.22
CA ALA A 226 19.45 13.71 -7.49
C ALA A 226 20.89 14.20 -7.71
N GLU A 227 21.25 15.35 -7.17
CA GLU A 227 22.64 15.73 -7.04
C GLU A 227 23.18 15.15 -5.71
N GLY A 228 23.83 14.02 -5.85
CA GLY A 228 24.56 13.37 -4.78
C GLY A 228 23.71 12.47 -3.88
N ARG A 229 23.74 11.18 -4.18
CA ARG A 229 23.26 10.14 -3.24
C ARG A 229 23.97 10.33 -1.90
N GLY A 230 23.19 10.59 -0.85
CA GLY A 230 23.68 10.74 0.52
C GLY A 230 23.72 12.18 1.05
N SER A 231 23.20 13.18 0.32
CA SER A 231 23.01 14.52 0.85
C SER A 231 21.54 14.74 1.26
N ILE A 232 21.32 15.49 2.32
CA ILE A 232 19.98 15.89 2.80
C ILE A 232 19.30 16.78 1.74
N ALA A 233 20.08 17.55 0.98
CA ALA A 233 19.63 18.38 -0.12
C ALA A 233 19.64 17.58 -1.43
N GLY A 234 18.51 17.49 -2.12
CA GLY A 234 18.38 16.79 -3.41
C GLY A 234 17.72 15.42 -3.36
N GLU A 235 17.45 14.89 -2.17
CA GLU A 235 16.66 13.66 -2.01
C GLU A 235 15.15 13.96 -2.03
N MET A 236 14.35 12.97 -2.41
CA MET A 236 12.90 13.11 -2.35
C MET A 236 12.42 13.40 -0.93
N PRO A 237 11.47 14.33 -0.75
CA PRO A 237 10.92 14.59 0.57
C PRO A 237 10.12 13.38 1.07
N TYR A 238 10.54 12.81 2.18
CA TYR A 238 9.86 11.73 2.89
C TYR A 238 9.08 12.26 4.12
N SER A 239 8.72 13.54 4.07
CA SER A 239 8.09 14.26 5.17
C SER A 239 6.77 13.63 5.59
N ILE A 240 6.57 13.53 6.90
CA ILE A 240 5.27 13.17 7.51
C ILE A 240 4.22 14.26 7.19
N GLY A 241 4.66 15.49 6.96
CA GLY A 241 3.82 16.65 6.76
C GLY A 241 3.48 17.35 8.08
N LEU A 242 3.61 18.66 8.09
CA LEU A 242 3.40 19.48 9.28
C LEU A 242 2.03 19.30 9.93
N LEU A 243 0.98 19.10 9.12
CA LEU A 243 -0.39 18.92 9.63
C LEU A 243 -0.56 17.59 10.38
N LEU A 244 0.04 16.50 9.88
CA LEU A 244 0.00 15.21 10.56
C LEU A 244 0.85 15.23 11.83
N LEU A 245 2.00 15.90 11.78
CA LEU A 245 2.85 16.08 12.96
C LEU A 245 2.14 16.90 14.04
N ALA A 246 1.58 18.06 13.68
CA ALA A 246 0.83 18.91 14.61
C ALA A 246 -0.39 18.16 15.19
N GLY A 247 -1.15 17.44 14.36
CA GLY A 247 -2.27 16.62 14.81
C GLY A 247 -1.85 15.52 15.78
N SER A 248 -0.72 14.87 15.53
CA SER A 248 -0.17 13.84 16.43
C SER A 248 0.28 14.41 17.76
N LEU A 249 0.92 15.57 17.75
CA LEU A 249 1.34 16.27 18.98
C LEU A 249 0.12 16.71 19.82
N LEU A 250 -0.90 17.28 19.17
CA LEU A 250 -2.14 17.68 19.86
C LEU A 250 -2.93 16.49 20.44
N PHE A 251 -2.75 15.29 19.87
CA PHE A 251 -3.40 14.09 20.40
C PHE A 251 -2.72 13.55 21.65
N VAL A 252 -1.39 13.77 21.80
CA VAL A 252 -0.58 13.31 22.95
C VAL A 252 -0.67 14.27 24.13
N MET A 253 -0.98 15.55 23.89
CA MET A 253 -1.18 16.57 24.92
C MET A 253 -2.59 16.50 25.51
#